data_d4ceb7b72b25f38a7c7ba99b5ec1ddbe
#
_entry.id   d4ceb7b72b25f38a7c7ba99b5ec1ddbe
#
_cell.length_a   1.000
_cell.length_b   1.000
_cell.length_c   1.000
_cell.angle_alpha   90.00
_cell.angle_beta   90.00
_cell.angle_gamma   90.00
#
_symmetry.space_group_name_H-M   'P 1'
#
loop_
_entity.id
_entity.type
_entity.pdbx_description
1 polymer ?
#
loop_
_entity_poly.entity_id
_entity_poly.type
_entity_poly.pdbx_seq_one_letter_code
_entity_poly.pdbx_strand_id
1 'polypeptide(L)'
;MNASHATAAALQVRAPARLHMGFVDLDGSLGRRFGSVGLTLEGLNTTLQIRPAAKLEVSGHDAERARRYAAAICERFNLPPARIDITGAIPSHSGLGSGTQLALAVGMALARLHGLNLSSRDIAGLLDRGARSGIGIGSFDGGGFIVDGGRGALDAPPPIVVQMPFPAEWRMVLIFDHACRGLHGAAEKEAFRVLPPYKAGLADRLSRLVLMRALPALAERDIDMFGAAINELQQCVGDYFAPAQGGRYTSALVSSVAEHLAGLGAACIGQSSWGPTGFALAASEADANAMVASARTRFAQAEGLELMVCAARNEGAQWTELPG
;
A
#
# COMPACT_ATOMS: atom_id res chain seq x y z
N MET A 1 14.64 -34.64 16.84
CA MET A 1 14.32 -35.08 15.48
C MET A 1 14.36 -33.84 14.63
N ASN A 2 15.45 -33.63 13.90
CA ASN A 2 15.59 -32.51 12.97
C ASN A 2 14.76 -32.83 11.71
N ALA A 3 13.64 -32.16 11.56
CA ALA A 3 12.97 -32.12 10.27
C ALA A 3 13.90 -31.38 9.29
N SER A 4 14.54 -32.13 8.40
CA SER A 4 15.24 -31.60 7.25
C SER A 4 14.20 -30.84 6.42
N HIS A 5 14.17 -29.53 6.54
CA HIS A 5 13.43 -28.69 5.59
C HIS A 5 14.20 -28.83 4.27
N ALA A 6 13.66 -29.62 3.34
CA ALA A 6 14.14 -29.62 1.98
C ALA A 6 14.03 -28.17 1.47
N THR A 7 15.17 -27.52 1.23
CA THR A 7 15.20 -26.20 0.61
C THR A 7 14.52 -26.32 -0.76
N ALA A 8 13.45 -25.58 -0.97
CA ALA A 8 12.73 -25.60 -2.23
C ALA A 8 13.68 -25.25 -3.37
N ALA A 9 13.62 -26.00 -4.48
CA ALA A 9 14.53 -25.79 -5.62
C ALA A 9 14.30 -24.42 -6.29
N ALA A 10 13.07 -23.93 -6.29
CA ALA A 10 12.68 -22.60 -6.75
C ALA A 10 11.35 -22.17 -6.10
N LEU A 11 11.13 -20.88 -5.94
CA LEU A 11 9.93 -20.31 -5.34
C LEU A 11 9.39 -19.17 -6.20
N GLN A 12 8.07 -19.00 -6.19
CA GLN A 12 7.42 -17.81 -6.70
C GLN A 12 6.67 -17.12 -5.54
N VAL A 13 6.74 -15.79 -5.51
CA VAL A 13 5.92 -14.95 -4.64
C VAL A 13 5.14 -13.93 -5.45
N ARG A 14 3.87 -13.72 -5.04
CA ARG A 14 3.01 -12.65 -5.54
C ARG A 14 2.62 -11.78 -4.36
N ALA A 15 3.19 -10.57 -4.29
CA ALA A 15 2.97 -9.60 -3.22
C ALA A 15 1.95 -8.54 -3.68
N PRO A 16 0.80 -8.37 -2.98
CA PRO A 16 -0.30 -7.53 -3.44
C PRO A 16 -0.02 -6.04 -3.25
N ALA A 17 -0.60 -5.19 -4.11
CA ALA A 17 -0.63 -3.75 -3.91
C ALA A 17 -1.51 -3.37 -2.72
N ARG A 18 -1.34 -2.12 -2.25
CA ARG A 18 -2.19 -1.56 -1.20
C ARG A 18 -2.55 -0.10 -1.48
N LEU A 19 -3.75 0.32 -1.05
CA LEU A 19 -4.09 1.71 -0.83
C LEU A 19 -3.59 2.15 0.56
N HIS A 20 -3.03 3.33 0.65
CA HIS A 20 -2.79 4.02 1.91
C HIS A 20 -3.87 5.10 2.05
N MET A 21 -4.84 4.86 2.91
CA MET A 21 -6.07 5.66 2.96
C MET A 21 -5.97 6.84 3.95
N GLY A 22 -4.82 7.03 4.60
CA GLY A 22 -4.55 8.20 5.42
C GLY A 22 -3.79 7.89 6.71
N PHE A 23 -3.30 8.95 7.33
CA PHE A 23 -2.70 8.94 8.66
C PHE A 23 -3.72 9.35 9.71
N VAL A 24 -3.65 8.75 10.89
CA VAL A 24 -4.55 9.07 12.02
C VAL A 24 -3.91 10.01 13.03
N ASP A 25 -2.56 9.96 13.17
CA ASP A 25 -1.82 10.80 14.13
C ASP A 25 -0.53 11.32 13.50
N LEU A 26 -0.51 12.60 13.15
CA LEU A 26 0.70 13.31 12.70
C LEU A 26 1.25 14.25 13.78
N ASP A 27 0.59 14.33 14.95
CA ASP A 27 1.02 15.11 16.11
C ASP A 27 2.14 14.39 16.88
N GLY A 28 1.89 13.13 17.25
CA GLY A 28 2.85 12.32 18.01
C GLY A 28 2.92 12.64 19.50
N SER A 29 1.96 13.37 20.04
CA SER A 29 1.92 13.79 21.45
C SER A 29 1.82 12.62 22.43
N LEU A 30 1.30 11.47 22.01
CA LEU A 30 1.26 10.24 22.81
C LEU A 30 2.52 9.37 22.70
N GLY A 31 3.63 9.89 22.14
CA GLY A 31 4.89 9.16 21.98
C GLY A 31 4.93 8.20 20.76
N ARG A 32 3.88 8.19 19.95
CA ARG A 32 3.82 7.50 18.65
C ARG A 32 3.33 8.47 17.60
N ARG A 33 3.86 8.38 16.38
CA ARG A 33 3.50 9.28 15.28
C ARG A 33 3.12 8.48 14.04
N PHE A 34 2.34 9.09 13.18
CA PHE A 34 1.75 8.54 11.97
C PHE A 34 0.49 7.74 12.27
N GLY A 35 0.57 6.42 12.49
CA GLY A 35 -0.60 5.56 12.49
C GLY A 35 -1.36 5.66 11.17
N SER A 36 -1.63 4.58 10.51
CA SER A 36 -2.23 4.63 9.19
C SER A 36 -3.40 3.67 9.06
N VAL A 37 -4.29 4.00 8.13
CA VAL A 37 -5.31 3.07 7.64
C VAL A 37 -5.05 2.76 6.17
N GLY A 38 -5.36 1.54 5.74
CA GLY A 38 -5.18 1.13 4.36
C GLY A 38 -5.89 -0.16 4.01
N LEU A 39 -5.87 -0.48 2.73
CA LEU A 39 -6.57 -1.61 2.14
C LEU A 39 -5.68 -2.35 1.15
N THR A 40 -5.65 -3.67 1.24
CA THR A 40 -4.96 -4.53 0.28
C THR A 40 -5.82 -4.69 -0.96
N LEU A 41 -5.19 -4.64 -2.14
CA LEU A 41 -5.87 -4.68 -3.43
C LEU A 41 -5.62 -5.99 -4.16
N GLU A 42 -6.65 -6.50 -4.85
CA GLU A 42 -6.52 -7.61 -5.79
C GLU A 42 -6.12 -7.09 -7.19
N GLY A 43 -5.49 -7.94 -7.99
CA GLY A 43 -5.18 -7.67 -9.40
C GLY A 43 -3.84 -6.99 -9.67
N LEU A 44 -3.34 -6.14 -8.77
CA LEU A 44 -2.05 -5.46 -8.89
C LEU A 44 -1.03 -6.11 -7.94
N ASN A 45 0.02 -6.71 -8.49
CA ASN A 45 0.99 -7.47 -7.69
C ASN A 45 2.41 -7.25 -8.16
N THR A 46 3.36 -7.29 -7.21
CA THR A 46 4.75 -7.62 -7.52
C THR A 46 4.90 -9.13 -7.53
N THR A 47 5.30 -9.69 -8.67
CA THR A 47 5.51 -11.13 -8.82
C THR A 47 6.97 -11.37 -9.17
N LEU A 48 7.63 -12.26 -8.44
CA LEU A 48 8.98 -12.70 -8.75
C LEU A 48 9.14 -14.21 -8.55
N GLN A 49 10.12 -14.77 -9.27
CA GLN A 49 10.61 -16.12 -9.09
C GLN A 49 12.05 -16.06 -8.59
N ILE A 50 12.41 -16.98 -7.69
CA ILE A 50 13.75 -17.08 -7.14
C ILE A 50 14.24 -18.53 -7.15
N ARG A 51 15.53 -18.73 -7.45
CA ARG A 51 16.21 -20.03 -7.40
C ARG A 51 17.67 -19.86 -7.04
N PRO A 52 18.35 -20.90 -6.51
CA PRO A 52 19.80 -20.86 -6.29
C PRO A 52 20.56 -20.57 -7.60
N ALA A 53 21.70 -19.88 -7.50
CA ALA A 53 22.56 -19.58 -8.64
C ALA A 53 24.02 -19.41 -8.20
N ALA A 54 24.97 -19.51 -9.14
CA ALA A 54 26.39 -19.32 -8.86
C ALA A 54 26.77 -17.86 -8.58
N LYS A 55 25.98 -16.91 -9.04
CA LYS A 55 26.13 -15.46 -8.81
C LYS A 55 24.76 -14.79 -8.68
N LEU A 56 24.73 -13.60 -8.05
CA LEU A 56 23.48 -12.82 -7.93
C LEU A 56 23.08 -12.28 -9.30
N GLU A 57 21.99 -12.81 -9.82
CA GLU A 57 21.37 -12.39 -11.07
C GLU A 57 19.97 -11.85 -10.78
N VAL A 58 19.66 -10.66 -11.30
CA VAL A 58 18.34 -10.05 -11.14
C VAL A 58 17.91 -9.47 -12.48
N SER A 59 16.70 -9.85 -12.93
CA SER A 59 16.12 -9.41 -14.19
C SER A 59 14.66 -9.01 -14.05
N GLY A 60 14.10 -8.37 -15.09
CA GLY A 60 12.71 -7.95 -15.16
C GLY A 60 12.44 -6.55 -14.60
N HIS A 61 11.21 -6.32 -14.13
CA HIS A 61 10.78 -5.02 -13.65
C HIS A 61 11.54 -4.56 -12.41
N ASP A 62 11.96 -3.28 -12.35
CA ASP A 62 12.67 -2.70 -11.19
C ASP A 62 13.94 -3.50 -10.77
N ALA A 63 14.58 -4.20 -11.70
CA ALA A 63 15.69 -5.13 -11.44
C ALA A 63 16.84 -4.50 -10.64
N GLU A 64 17.20 -3.24 -10.92
CA GLU A 64 18.25 -2.54 -10.15
C GLU A 64 17.90 -2.36 -8.69
N ARG A 65 16.65 -1.98 -8.39
CA ARG A 65 16.17 -1.81 -7.03
C ARG A 65 16.13 -3.16 -6.31
N ALA A 66 15.61 -4.20 -6.96
CA ALA A 66 15.58 -5.56 -6.43
C ALA A 66 16.99 -6.11 -6.18
N ARG A 67 17.95 -5.83 -7.06
CA ARG A 67 19.35 -6.22 -6.87
C ARG A 67 19.96 -5.59 -5.62
N ARG A 68 19.69 -4.31 -5.34
CA ARG A 68 20.16 -3.66 -4.11
C ARG A 68 19.57 -4.31 -2.87
N TYR A 69 18.28 -4.66 -2.87
CA TYR A 69 17.65 -5.37 -1.75
C TYR A 69 18.24 -6.76 -1.57
N ALA A 70 18.38 -7.51 -2.65
CA ALA A 70 18.97 -8.86 -2.59
C ALA A 70 20.41 -8.83 -2.09
N ALA A 71 21.24 -7.90 -2.60
CA ALA A 71 22.62 -7.75 -2.16
C ALA A 71 22.72 -7.44 -0.66
N ALA A 72 21.91 -6.50 -0.16
CA ALA A 72 21.88 -6.14 1.26
C ALA A 72 21.50 -7.33 2.17
N ILE A 73 20.54 -8.14 1.77
CA ILE A 73 20.14 -9.36 2.54
C ILE A 73 21.21 -10.43 2.46
N CYS A 74 21.75 -10.70 1.25
CA CYS A 74 22.82 -11.70 1.07
C CYS A 74 24.07 -11.33 1.88
N GLU A 75 24.48 -10.07 1.85
CA GLU A 75 25.64 -9.59 2.62
C GLU A 75 25.39 -9.68 4.13
N ARG A 76 24.20 -9.24 4.61
CA ARG A 76 23.85 -9.22 6.03
C ARG A 76 23.84 -10.60 6.68
N PHE A 77 23.46 -11.64 5.92
CA PHE A 77 23.32 -13.01 6.42
C PHE A 77 24.30 -14.00 5.80
N ASN A 78 25.25 -13.52 5.02
CA ASN A 78 26.23 -14.34 4.27
C ASN A 78 25.57 -15.48 3.49
N LEU A 79 24.52 -15.14 2.69
CA LEU A 79 23.75 -16.12 1.94
C LEU A 79 24.41 -16.46 0.60
N PRO A 80 24.25 -17.71 0.14
CA PRO A 80 24.58 -18.07 -1.24
C PRO A 80 23.79 -17.21 -2.24
N PRO A 81 24.37 -16.93 -3.42
CA PRO A 81 23.71 -16.15 -4.46
C PRO A 81 22.45 -16.83 -5.00
N ALA A 82 21.57 -16.00 -5.55
CA ALA A 82 20.32 -16.45 -6.16
C ALA A 82 20.07 -15.75 -7.50
N ARG A 83 19.28 -16.38 -8.35
CA ARG A 83 18.68 -15.73 -9.53
C ARG A 83 17.25 -15.33 -9.19
N ILE A 84 16.92 -14.08 -9.48
CA ILE A 84 15.61 -13.45 -9.22
C ILE A 84 15.09 -12.90 -10.55
N ASP A 85 13.94 -13.39 -10.99
CA ASP A 85 13.27 -12.94 -12.20
C ASP A 85 11.93 -12.27 -11.81
N ILE A 86 11.79 -10.94 -12.03
CA ILE A 86 10.60 -10.16 -11.67
C ILE A 86 9.69 -10.09 -12.88
N THR A 87 8.58 -10.84 -12.82
CA THR A 87 7.64 -11.01 -13.94
C THR A 87 6.42 -10.10 -13.86
N GLY A 88 6.16 -9.48 -12.71
CA GLY A 88 5.08 -8.52 -12.51
C GLY A 88 5.48 -7.42 -11.54
N ALA A 89 4.97 -6.21 -11.76
CA ALA A 89 5.25 -5.07 -10.91
C ALA A 89 4.01 -4.20 -10.66
N ILE A 90 3.88 -3.73 -9.43
CA ILE A 90 2.96 -2.65 -9.08
C ILE A 90 3.51 -1.36 -9.68
N PRO A 91 2.68 -0.50 -10.30
CA PRO A 91 3.14 0.76 -10.89
C PRO A 91 3.99 1.57 -9.92
N SER A 92 5.19 1.95 -10.35
CA SER A 92 6.14 2.69 -9.53
C SER A 92 5.67 4.12 -9.30
N HIS A 93 5.91 4.66 -8.09
CA HIS A 93 5.58 6.04 -7.70
C HIS A 93 4.09 6.41 -7.79
N SER A 94 3.21 5.42 -7.83
CA SER A 94 1.74 5.59 -7.88
C SER A 94 1.06 5.71 -6.51
N GLY A 95 1.79 5.61 -5.39
CA GLY A 95 1.17 5.57 -4.06
C GLY A 95 0.61 4.19 -3.66
N LEU A 96 0.83 3.13 -4.47
CA LEU A 96 0.28 1.78 -4.25
C LEU A 96 1.23 0.79 -3.54
N GLY A 97 2.37 1.26 -3.03
CA GLY A 97 3.27 0.45 -2.21
C GLY A 97 4.30 -0.38 -2.95
N SER A 98 4.54 -0.13 -4.24
CA SER A 98 5.47 -0.90 -5.09
C SER A 98 6.84 -1.15 -4.45
N GLY A 99 7.45 -0.11 -3.87
CA GLY A 99 8.78 -0.23 -3.26
C GLY A 99 8.82 -1.13 -2.02
N THR A 100 7.77 -1.12 -1.20
CA THR A 100 7.67 -1.97 -0.01
C THR A 100 7.38 -3.41 -0.42
N GLN A 101 6.44 -3.62 -1.35
CA GLN A 101 6.10 -4.97 -1.81
C GLN A 101 7.27 -5.64 -2.52
N LEU A 102 8.04 -4.90 -3.32
CA LEU A 102 9.26 -5.43 -3.94
C LEU A 102 10.31 -5.82 -2.89
N ALA A 103 10.55 -4.97 -1.90
CA ALA A 103 11.51 -5.24 -0.83
C ALA A 103 11.12 -6.49 -0.01
N LEU A 104 9.84 -6.60 0.37
CA LEU A 104 9.32 -7.75 1.10
C LEU A 104 9.36 -9.02 0.25
N ALA A 105 8.97 -8.94 -1.03
CA ALA A 105 9.01 -10.10 -1.92
C ALA A 105 10.44 -10.63 -2.09
N VAL A 106 11.42 -9.77 -2.35
CA VAL A 106 12.83 -10.15 -2.50
C VAL A 106 13.41 -10.69 -1.19
N GLY A 107 13.23 -9.96 -0.09
CA GLY A 107 13.83 -10.36 1.20
C GLY A 107 13.22 -11.63 1.78
N MET A 108 11.91 -11.77 1.74
CA MET A 108 11.21 -12.97 2.21
C MET A 108 11.46 -14.19 1.29
N ALA A 109 11.60 -13.96 -0.03
CA ALA A 109 11.95 -15.04 -0.94
C ALA A 109 13.37 -15.57 -0.67
N LEU A 110 14.35 -14.71 -0.43
CA LEU A 110 15.69 -15.11 0.00
C LEU A 110 15.66 -15.81 1.36
N ALA A 111 14.93 -15.27 2.33
CA ALA A 111 14.80 -15.89 3.65
C ALA A 111 14.23 -17.31 3.55
N ARG A 112 13.16 -17.51 2.78
CA ARG A 112 12.58 -18.85 2.58
C ARG A 112 13.50 -19.80 1.81
N LEU A 113 14.13 -19.30 0.73
CA LEU A 113 15.05 -20.11 -0.07
C LEU A 113 16.21 -20.68 0.75
N HIS A 114 16.69 -19.90 1.71
CA HIS A 114 17.84 -20.26 2.56
C HIS A 114 17.46 -20.69 3.99
N GLY A 115 16.17 -20.89 4.26
CA GLY A 115 15.70 -21.40 5.54
C GLY A 115 15.90 -20.42 6.73
N LEU A 116 15.95 -19.12 6.49
CA LEU A 116 16.04 -18.11 7.54
C LEU A 116 14.67 -17.87 8.18
N ASN A 117 14.64 -17.83 9.50
CA ASN A 117 13.44 -17.47 10.25
C ASN A 117 13.38 -15.95 10.47
N LEU A 118 12.97 -15.22 9.43
CA LEU A 118 12.78 -13.78 9.47
C LEU A 118 11.32 -13.43 9.18
N SER A 119 10.79 -12.45 9.90
CA SER A 119 9.47 -11.88 9.62
C SER A 119 9.55 -10.83 8.50
N SER A 120 8.41 -10.55 7.88
CA SER A 120 8.27 -9.43 6.94
C SER A 120 8.66 -8.09 7.58
N ARG A 121 8.39 -7.93 8.87
CA ARG A 121 8.77 -6.75 9.66
C ARG A 121 10.28 -6.63 9.84
N ASP A 122 10.99 -7.75 10.05
CA ASP A 122 12.45 -7.76 10.09
C ASP A 122 13.05 -7.36 8.75
N ILE A 123 12.55 -7.94 7.66
CA ILE A 123 12.96 -7.59 6.28
C ILE A 123 12.68 -6.12 5.99
N ALA A 124 11.51 -5.62 6.37
CA ALA A 124 11.17 -4.20 6.18
C ALA A 124 12.14 -3.27 6.92
N GLY A 125 12.47 -3.59 8.18
CA GLY A 125 13.45 -2.84 8.97
C GLY A 125 14.84 -2.86 8.34
N LEU A 126 15.33 -4.04 7.92
CA LEU A 126 16.65 -4.20 7.28
C LEU A 126 16.77 -3.42 5.96
N LEU A 127 15.68 -3.26 5.23
CA LEU A 127 15.66 -2.59 3.92
C LEU A 127 15.13 -1.14 3.97
N ASP A 128 15.04 -0.54 5.16
CA ASP A 128 14.50 0.81 5.42
C ASP A 128 13.12 1.01 4.76
N ARG A 129 12.21 0.04 5.04
CA ARG A 129 10.82 0.08 4.59
C ARG A 129 9.86 0.09 5.77
N GLY A 130 8.68 0.67 5.54
CA GLY A 130 7.67 0.75 6.60
C GLY A 130 7.96 1.80 7.68
N ALA A 131 8.92 2.72 7.50
CA ALA A 131 9.32 3.69 8.53
C ALA A 131 8.16 4.57 9.04
N ARG A 132 7.16 4.86 8.20
CA ARG A 132 6.01 5.72 8.55
C ARG A 132 4.68 4.99 8.58
N SER A 133 4.58 3.83 7.93
CA SER A 133 3.33 3.08 7.83
C SER A 133 3.60 1.58 7.72
N GLY A 134 2.90 0.81 8.53
CA GLY A 134 2.90 -0.65 8.51
C GLY A 134 1.97 -1.28 7.46
N ILE A 135 1.15 -0.47 6.75
CA ILE A 135 0.11 -1.01 5.85
C ILE A 135 0.68 -1.95 4.79
N GLY A 136 1.85 -1.61 4.19
CA GLY A 136 2.48 -2.48 3.21
C GLY A 136 2.92 -3.84 3.80
N ILE A 137 3.34 -3.87 5.07
CA ILE A 137 3.70 -5.10 5.79
C ILE A 137 2.44 -5.91 6.07
N GLY A 138 1.39 -5.30 6.63
CA GLY A 138 0.11 -5.96 6.89
C GLY A 138 -0.54 -6.49 5.61
N SER A 139 -0.43 -5.76 4.48
CA SER A 139 -0.89 -6.23 3.18
C SER A 139 -0.11 -7.46 2.69
N PHE A 140 1.20 -7.50 2.92
CA PHE A 140 2.03 -8.64 2.57
C PHE A 140 1.70 -9.87 3.42
N ASP A 141 1.45 -9.69 4.72
CA ASP A 141 1.27 -10.79 5.67
C ASP A 141 -0.15 -11.39 5.63
N GLY A 142 -1.18 -10.55 5.58
CA GLY A 142 -2.55 -11.07 5.79
C GLY A 142 -3.64 -10.42 4.93
N GLY A 143 -3.38 -9.28 4.28
CA GLY A 143 -4.39 -8.61 3.44
C GLY A 143 -5.49 -7.90 4.24
N GLY A 144 -6.62 -7.58 3.57
CA GLY A 144 -7.78 -6.92 4.17
C GLY A 144 -7.60 -5.43 4.43
N PHE A 145 -8.46 -4.89 5.29
CA PHE A 145 -8.37 -3.54 5.84
C PHE A 145 -7.46 -3.54 7.06
N ILE A 146 -6.53 -2.60 7.10
CA ILE A 146 -5.42 -2.61 8.03
C ILE A 146 -5.32 -1.27 8.73
N VAL A 147 -5.11 -1.31 10.06
CA VAL A 147 -4.72 -0.15 10.86
C VAL A 147 -3.40 -0.44 11.54
N ASP A 148 -2.41 0.42 11.37
CA ASP A 148 -1.15 0.36 12.11
C ASP A 148 -1.10 1.36 13.26
N GLY A 149 -0.34 1.03 14.29
CA GLY A 149 -0.20 1.83 15.50
C GLY A 149 0.89 2.90 15.44
N GLY A 150 1.30 3.34 14.25
CA GLY A 150 2.33 4.36 14.09
C GLY A 150 3.72 3.95 14.57
N ARG A 151 4.70 4.82 14.36
CA ARG A 151 6.09 4.65 14.78
C ARG A 151 6.26 5.13 16.22
N GLY A 152 6.81 4.28 17.09
CA GLY A 152 7.21 4.63 18.44
C GLY A 152 8.69 5.02 18.54
N ALA A 153 9.21 4.95 19.76
CA ALA A 153 10.62 5.27 20.05
C ALA A 153 11.63 4.29 19.45
N LEU A 154 11.22 3.02 19.25
CA LEU A 154 12.07 2.02 18.62
C LEU A 154 12.18 2.29 17.12
N ASP A 155 13.39 2.11 16.57
CA ASP A 155 13.63 2.21 15.12
C ASP A 155 13.16 0.94 14.40
N ALA A 156 11.85 0.73 14.42
CA ALA A 156 11.19 -0.45 13.85
C ALA A 156 9.91 -0.01 13.12
N PRO A 157 9.48 -0.76 12.09
CA PRO A 157 8.21 -0.50 11.42
C PRO A 157 7.02 -0.51 12.40
N PRO A 158 5.96 0.28 12.16
CA PRO A 158 4.76 0.28 12.99
C PRO A 158 4.15 -1.12 13.16
N PRO A 159 3.65 -1.46 14.36
CA PRO A 159 2.90 -2.69 14.55
C PRO A 159 1.53 -2.59 13.87
N ILE A 160 1.05 -3.69 13.31
CA ILE A 160 -0.34 -3.82 12.89
C ILE A 160 -1.20 -4.00 14.15
N VAL A 161 -2.19 -3.15 14.35
CA VAL A 161 -3.08 -3.19 15.53
C VAL A 161 -4.48 -3.68 15.19
N VAL A 162 -4.92 -3.51 13.93
CA VAL A 162 -6.17 -4.07 13.42
C VAL A 162 -5.93 -4.62 12.02
N GLN A 163 -6.48 -5.80 11.77
CA GLN A 163 -6.57 -6.40 10.45
C GLN A 163 -7.92 -7.10 10.32
N MET A 164 -8.75 -6.62 9.38
CA MET A 164 -10.12 -7.08 9.20
C MET A 164 -10.38 -7.46 7.75
N PRO A 165 -11.23 -8.47 7.49
CA PRO A 165 -11.67 -8.73 6.14
C PRO A 165 -12.50 -7.56 5.61
N PHE A 166 -12.31 -7.24 4.34
CA PHE A 166 -13.10 -6.24 3.63
C PHE A 166 -14.23 -6.95 2.87
N PRO A 167 -15.46 -6.38 2.81
CA PRO A 167 -16.59 -7.00 2.14
C PRO A 167 -16.28 -7.34 0.67
N ALA A 168 -16.55 -8.59 0.28
CA ALA A 168 -16.18 -9.12 -1.02
C ALA A 168 -16.99 -8.52 -2.18
N GLU A 169 -18.17 -7.97 -1.88
CA GLU A 169 -19.05 -7.30 -2.83
C GLU A 169 -18.60 -5.88 -3.18
N TRP A 170 -17.92 -5.19 -2.27
CA TRP A 170 -17.48 -3.81 -2.48
C TRP A 170 -16.32 -3.74 -3.49
N ARG A 171 -16.27 -2.66 -4.26
CA ARG A 171 -15.23 -2.44 -5.28
C ARG A 171 -14.55 -1.11 -5.11
N MET A 172 -13.25 -1.12 -5.35
CA MET A 172 -12.47 0.10 -5.50
C MET A 172 -12.36 0.47 -6.97
N VAL A 173 -12.65 1.72 -7.31
CA VAL A 173 -12.27 2.31 -8.59
C VAL A 173 -10.98 3.08 -8.37
N LEU A 174 -9.90 2.63 -8.97
CA LEU A 174 -8.61 3.33 -8.98
C LEU A 174 -8.58 4.32 -10.14
N ILE A 175 -8.05 5.52 -9.87
CA ILE A 175 -7.95 6.62 -10.82
C ILE A 175 -6.46 6.94 -10.98
N PHE A 176 -5.90 6.64 -12.14
CA PHE A 176 -4.51 6.93 -12.46
C PHE A 176 -4.41 8.15 -13.37
N ASP A 177 -3.45 9.00 -13.06
CA ASP A 177 -2.97 10.07 -13.95
C ASP A 177 -1.51 9.78 -14.28
N HIS A 178 -1.26 9.25 -15.48
CA HIS A 178 0.09 8.89 -15.91
C HIS A 178 0.99 10.10 -16.21
N ALA A 179 0.42 11.29 -16.36
CA ALA A 179 1.17 12.55 -16.53
C ALA A 179 1.68 13.11 -15.19
N CYS A 180 1.10 12.68 -14.06
CA CYS A 180 1.43 13.17 -12.73
C CYS A 180 2.28 12.17 -11.95
N ARG A 181 3.16 12.67 -11.09
CA ARG A 181 3.96 11.86 -10.16
C ARG A 181 3.77 12.34 -8.74
N GLY A 182 3.52 11.42 -7.81
CA GLY A 182 3.43 11.71 -6.39
C GLY A 182 4.79 12.05 -5.76
N LEU A 183 4.75 12.72 -4.62
CA LEU A 183 5.96 13.00 -3.84
C LEU A 183 6.55 11.69 -3.30
N HIS A 184 7.87 11.55 -3.40
CA HIS A 184 8.58 10.36 -2.91
C HIS A 184 10.03 10.68 -2.53
N GLY A 185 10.65 9.81 -1.72
CA GLY A 185 12.06 9.91 -1.37
C GLY A 185 12.42 11.20 -0.63
N ALA A 186 13.40 11.94 -1.14
CA ALA A 186 13.87 13.18 -0.53
C ALA A 186 12.81 14.29 -0.52
N ALA A 187 12.03 14.41 -1.60
CA ALA A 187 10.95 15.40 -1.69
C ALA A 187 9.85 15.15 -0.66
N GLU A 188 9.50 13.87 -0.40
CA GLU A 188 8.55 13.50 0.64
C GLU A 188 9.08 13.83 2.05
N LYS A 189 10.37 13.54 2.31
CA LYS A 189 11.00 13.89 3.61
C LYS A 189 11.00 15.41 3.83
N GLU A 190 11.29 16.17 2.80
CA GLU A 190 11.28 17.64 2.87
C GLU A 190 9.87 18.19 3.07
N ALA A 191 8.86 17.60 2.38
CA ALA A 191 7.47 17.98 2.57
C ALA A 191 7.06 17.86 4.06
N PHE A 192 7.37 16.73 4.70
CA PHE A 192 7.09 16.56 6.14
C PHE A 192 7.83 17.57 7.05
N ARG A 193 8.98 18.10 6.61
CA ARG A 193 9.75 19.08 7.38
C ARG A 193 9.14 20.48 7.34
N VAL A 194 8.54 20.84 6.21
CA VAL A 194 7.99 22.18 5.97
C VAL A 194 6.49 22.32 6.27
N LEU A 195 5.80 21.21 6.50
CA LEU A 195 4.39 21.25 6.88
C LEU A 195 4.21 21.95 8.24
N PRO A 196 3.10 22.70 8.42
CA PRO A 196 2.79 23.35 9.68
C PRO A 196 2.60 22.30 10.79
N PRO A 197 2.65 22.73 12.08
CA PRO A 197 2.29 21.86 13.19
C PRO A 197 0.90 21.26 12.98
N TYR A 198 0.73 19.99 13.37
CA TYR A 198 -0.56 19.32 13.25
C TYR A 198 -1.59 20.02 14.13
N LYS A 199 -2.79 20.21 13.63
CA LYS A 199 -3.83 20.96 14.36
C LYS A 199 -4.20 20.21 15.65
N ALA A 200 -4.21 20.92 16.77
CA ALA A 200 -4.55 20.37 18.07
C ALA A 200 -5.93 19.66 18.04
N GLY A 201 -6.01 18.49 18.66
CA GLY A 201 -7.21 17.66 18.73
C GLY A 201 -7.59 16.91 17.43
N LEU A 202 -6.86 17.13 16.33
CA LEU A 202 -7.17 16.44 15.09
C LEU A 202 -6.77 14.95 15.15
N ALA A 203 -5.64 14.62 15.78
CA ALA A 203 -5.24 13.22 16.01
C ALA A 203 -6.27 12.48 16.87
N ASP A 204 -6.77 13.09 17.95
CA ASP A 204 -7.82 12.55 18.81
C ASP A 204 -9.11 12.27 18.03
N ARG A 205 -9.51 13.25 17.21
CA ARG A 205 -10.71 13.13 16.37
C ARG A 205 -10.56 12.00 15.36
N LEU A 206 -9.45 11.92 14.63
CA LEU A 206 -9.23 10.90 13.59
C LEU A 206 -9.07 9.51 14.21
N SER A 207 -8.37 9.37 15.33
CA SER A 207 -8.27 8.11 16.07
C SER A 207 -9.64 7.61 16.52
N ARG A 208 -10.46 8.50 17.10
CA ARG A 208 -11.83 8.19 17.50
C ARG A 208 -12.71 7.86 16.29
N LEU A 209 -12.55 8.59 15.17
CA LEU A 209 -13.30 8.34 13.94
C LEU A 209 -13.03 6.93 13.40
N VAL A 210 -11.77 6.53 13.35
CA VAL A 210 -11.37 5.19 12.90
C VAL A 210 -11.93 4.14 13.86
N LEU A 211 -11.68 4.28 15.16
CA LEU A 211 -12.07 3.28 16.16
C LEU A 211 -13.59 3.15 16.33
N MET A 212 -14.31 4.27 16.35
CA MET A 212 -15.74 4.31 16.75
C MET A 212 -16.69 4.46 15.57
N ARG A 213 -16.19 4.60 14.35
CA ARG A 213 -17.05 4.71 13.16
C ARG A 213 -16.56 3.83 12.01
N ALA A 214 -15.33 3.97 11.54
CA ALA A 214 -14.87 3.20 10.39
C ALA A 214 -14.82 1.69 10.65
N LEU A 215 -14.21 1.27 11.78
CA LEU A 215 -14.10 -0.16 12.12
C LEU A 215 -15.44 -0.83 12.43
N PRO A 216 -16.35 -0.24 13.26
CA PRO A 216 -17.69 -0.79 13.45
C PRO A 216 -18.49 -0.88 12.14
N ALA A 217 -18.50 0.17 11.32
CA ALA A 217 -19.19 0.17 10.04
C ALA A 217 -18.67 -0.91 9.09
N LEU A 218 -17.34 -1.14 9.07
CA LEU A 218 -16.75 -2.24 8.30
C LEU A 218 -17.21 -3.61 8.80
N ALA A 219 -17.25 -3.82 10.12
CA ALA A 219 -17.70 -5.06 10.74
C ALA A 219 -19.19 -5.34 10.45
N GLU A 220 -20.01 -4.29 10.42
CA GLU A 220 -21.46 -4.31 10.17
C GLU A 220 -21.80 -4.29 8.67
N ARG A 221 -20.79 -4.11 7.79
CA ARG A 221 -20.93 -3.95 6.33
C ARG A 221 -21.78 -2.73 5.94
N ASP A 222 -21.75 -1.69 6.76
CA ASP A 222 -22.38 -0.40 6.47
C ASP A 222 -21.45 0.46 5.62
N ILE A 223 -21.64 0.42 4.31
CA ILE A 223 -20.78 1.13 3.35
C ILE A 223 -20.90 2.64 3.49
N ASP A 224 -22.06 3.16 3.83
CA ASP A 224 -22.32 4.60 3.94
C ASP A 224 -21.61 5.19 5.15
N MET A 225 -21.70 4.51 6.30
CA MET A 225 -21.01 4.93 7.51
C MET A 225 -19.50 4.76 7.39
N PHE A 226 -19.04 3.67 6.76
CA PHE A 226 -17.62 3.46 6.46
C PHE A 226 -17.11 4.54 5.52
N GLY A 227 -17.81 4.77 4.42
CA GLY A 227 -17.44 5.75 3.40
C GLY A 227 -17.39 7.17 3.97
N ALA A 228 -18.38 7.56 4.81
CA ALA A 228 -18.37 8.86 5.47
C ALA A 228 -17.16 9.03 6.41
N ALA A 229 -16.74 7.97 7.11
CA ALA A 229 -15.55 8.02 7.96
C ALA A 229 -14.27 8.18 7.15
N ILE A 230 -14.13 7.44 6.05
CA ILE A 230 -12.97 7.54 5.17
C ILE A 230 -12.92 8.90 4.46
N ASN A 231 -14.06 9.44 4.01
CA ASN A 231 -14.14 10.77 3.43
C ASN A 231 -13.63 11.84 4.40
N GLU A 232 -14.07 11.82 5.67
CA GLU A 232 -13.62 12.77 6.68
C GLU A 232 -12.12 12.65 6.93
N LEU A 233 -11.60 11.43 7.06
CA LEU A 233 -10.17 11.17 7.21
C LEU A 233 -9.37 11.73 6.02
N GLN A 234 -9.81 11.44 4.79
CA GLN A 234 -9.17 11.90 3.55
C GLN A 234 -9.19 13.43 3.42
N GLN A 235 -10.29 14.07 3.79
CA GLN A 235 -10.38 15.53 3.80
C GLN A 235 -9.36 16.14 4.78
N CYS A 236 -9.34 15.68 6.01
CA CYS A 236 -8.44 16.19 7.03
C CYS A 236 -6.96 16.01 6.66
N VAL A 237 -6.60 14.82 6.17
CA VAL A 237 -5.23 14.51 5.75
C VAL A 237 -4.86 15.27 4.49
N GLY A 238 -5.75 15.34 3.50
CA GLY A 238 -5.53 16.07 2.26
C GLY A 238 -5.36 17.58 2.49
N ASP A 239 -6.18 18.19 3.35
CA ASP A 239 -6.07 19.59 3.71
C ASP A 239 -4.76 19.90 4.46
N TYR A 240 -4.30 18.97 5.31
CA TYR A 240 -3.01 19.11 5.98
C TYR A 240 -1.83 19.05 4.99
N PHE A 241 -1.90 18.19 3.98
CA PHE A 241 -0.85 18.06 2.97
C PHE A 241 -0.94 19.06 1.81
N ALA A 242 -2.07 19.77 1.68
CA ALA A 242 -2.31 20.71 0.57
C ALA A 242 -1.18 21.72 0.33
N PRO A 243 -0.56 22.33 1.37
CA PRO A 243 0.56 23.27 1.15
C PRO A 243 1.79 22.64 0.48
N ALA A 244 2.01 21.33 0.67
CA ALA A 244 3.17 20.63 0.11
C ALA A 244 2.90 19.99 -1.27
N GLN A 245 1.63 19.73 -1.61
CA GLN A 245 1.27 19.04 -2.85
C GLN A 245 0.41 19.89 -3.82
N GLY A 246 0.13 21.14 -3.46
CA GLY A 246 -0.58 22.08 -4.34
C GLY A 246 -2.11 22.00 -4.29
N GLY A 247 -2.67 21.21 -3.37
CA GLY A 247 -4.11 21.01 -3.19
C GLY A 247 -4.38 19.75 -2.38
N ARG A 248 -5.67 19.44 -2.16
CA ARG A 248 -6.07 18.20 -1.45
C ARG A 248 -5.63 16.94 -2.21
N TYR A 249 -5.55 17.01 -3.52
CA TYR A 249 -5.05 15.97 -4.41
C TYR A 249 -3.79 16.47 -5.14
N THR A 250 -2.86 15.58 -5.40
CA THR A 250 -1.63 15.90 -6.17
C THR A 250 -1.94 16.15 -7.65
N SER A 251 -2.95 15.47 -8.20
CA SER A 251 -3.43 15.65 -9.57
C SER A 251 -4.80 16.32 -9.59
N ALA A 252 -4.94 17.42 -10.32
CA ALA A 252 -6.22 18.09 -10.57
C ALA A 252 -7.18 17.20 -11.37
N LEU A 253 -6.67 16.40 -12.31
CA LEU A 253 -7.45 15.43 -13.07
C LEU A 253 -8.04 14.37 -12.14
N VAL A 254 -7.23 13.79 -11.27
CA VAL A 254 -7.70 12.81 -10.27
C VAL A 254 -8.76 13.42 -9.36
N SER A 255 -8.59 14.67 -8.89
CA SER A 255 -9.59 15.38 -8.09
C SER A 255 -10.92 15.48 -8.84
N SER A 256 -10.89 15.96 -10.08
CA SER A 256 -12.09 16.15 -10.89
C SER A 256 -12.83 14.84 -11.19
N VAL A 257 -12.09 13.76 -11.45
CA VAL A 257 -12.67 12.43 -11.65
C VAL A 257 -13.26 11.90 -10.36
N ALA A 258 -12.54 11.99 -9.23
CA ALA A 258 -13.03 11.53 -7.93
C ALA A 258 -14.33 12.25 -7.52
N GLU A 259 -14.39 13.58 -7.68
CA GLU A 259 -15.61 14.38 -7.44
C GLU A 259 -16.77 13.96 -8.33
N HIS A 260 -16.50 13.63 -9.62
CA HIS A 260 -17.52 13.10 -10.52
C HIS A 260 -18.05 11.75 -10.01
N LEU A 261 -17.18 10.84 -9.57
CA LEU A 261 -17.58 9.55 -9.01
C LEU A 261 -18.38 9.72 -7.71
N ALA A 262 -18.01 10.68 -6.86
CA ALA A 262 -18.79 11.02 -5.67
C ALA A 262 -20.22 11.49 -6.03
N GLY A 263 -20.36 12.30 -7.07
CA GLY A 263 -21.66 12.72 -7.61
C GLY A 263 -22.50 11.57 -8.19
N LEU A 264 -21.91 10.44 -8.51
CA LEU A 264 -22.56 9.21 -8.94
C LEU A 264 -22.85 8.23 -7.81
N GLY A 265 -22.59 8.60 -6.55
CA GLY A 265 -22.89 7.78 -5.38
C GLY A 265 -21.74 6.91 -4.89
N ALA A 266 -20.48 7.22 -5.23
CA ALA A 266 -19.35 6.57 -4.57
C ALA A 266 -19.40 6.85 -3.06
N ALA A 267 -19.31 5.81 -2.24
CA ALA A 267 -19.42 5.90 -0.78
C ALA A 267 -18.27 6.72 -0.16
N CYS A 268 -17.06 6.60 -0.71
CA CYS A 268 -15.96 7.52 -0.42
C CYS A 268 -15.06 7.71 -1.63
N ILE A 269 -14.32 8.81 -1.58
CA ILE A 269 -13.26 9.15 -2.52
C ILE A 269 -12.00 9.57 -1.77
N GLY A 270 -10.85 9.44 -2.41
CA GLY A 270 -9.60 9.87 -1.81
C GLY A 270 -8.39 9.67 -2.71
N GLN A 271 -7.22 9.92 -2.12
CA GLN A 271 -5.92 9.72 -2.74
C GLN A 271 -5.08 8.76 -1.91
N SER A 272 -4.36 7.87 -2.55
CA SER A 272 -3.45 6.94 -1.87
C SER A 272 -2.12 7.62 -1.54
N SER A 273 -1.85 7.83 -0.24
CA SER A 273 -0.60 8.46 0.23
C SER A 273 -0.39 9.86 -0.40
N TRP A 274 0.79 10.12 -0.96
CA TRP A 274 1.12 11.34 -1.70
C TRP A 274 0.70 11.27 -3.18
N GLY A 275 -0.23 10.39 -3.54
CA GLY A 275 -0.74 10.23 -4.88
C GLY A 275 0.25 9.69 -5.91
N PRO A 276 0.00 9.92 -7.21
CA PRO A 276 -1.18 10.59 -7.75
C PRO A 276 -2.44 9.70 -7.81
N THR A 277 -2.35 8.40 -7.51
CA THR A 277 -3.50 7.50 -7.61
C THR A 277 -4.63 7.93 -6.69
N GLY A 278 -5.77 8.25 -7.28
CA GLY A 278 -7.04 8.42 -6.58
C GLY A 278 -7.80 7.11 -6.43
N PHE A 279 -8.81 7.12 -5.56
CA PHE A 279 -9.72 5.99 -5.42
C PHE A 279 -11.14 6.44 -5.13
N ALA A 280 -12.09 5.59 -5.48
CA ALA A 280 -13.49 5.69 -5.08
C ALA A 280 -13.98 4.31 -4.63
N LEU A 281 -14.92 4.27 -3.67
CA LEU A 281 -15.54 3.05 -3.17
C LEU A 281 -16.97 2.92 -3.71
N ALA A 282 -17.27 1.80 -4.35
CA ALA A 282 -18.59 1.44 -4.85
C ALA A 282 -19.15 0.22 -4.10
N ALA A 283 -20.47 0.15 -3.97
CA ALA A 283 -21.18 -0.91 -3.25
C ALA A 283 -21.11 -2.26 -3.97
N SER A 284 -20.96 -2.24 -5.30
CA SER A 284 -20.91 -3.44 -6.12
C SER A 284 -20.00 -3.28 -7.34
N GLU A 285 -19.71 -4.37 -8.01
CA GLU A 285 -18.99 -4.38 -9.29
C GLU A 285 -19.81 -3.69 -10.40
N ALA A 286 -21.13 -3.83 -10.38
CA ALA A 286 -22.02 -3.17 -11.34
C ALA A 286 -21.97 -1.64 -11.18
N ASP A 287 -22.03 -1.14 -9.94
CA ASP A 287 -21.92 0.29 -9.65
C ASP A 287 -20.54 0.84 -10.04
N ALA A 288 -19.47 0.13 -9.70
CA ALA A 288 -18.12 0.51 -10.07
C ALA A 288 -17.94 0.60 -11.58
N ASN A 289 -18.46 -0.37 -12.34
CA ASN A 289 -18.39 -0.37 -13.80
C ASN A 289 -19.23 0.77 -14.42
N ALA A 290 -20.41 1.06 -13.86
CA ALA A 290 -21.24 2.20 -14.28
C ALA A 290 -20.52 3.54 -14.04
N MET A 291 -19.90 3.71 -12.87
CA MET A 291 -19.07 4.86 -12.53
C MET A 291 -17.91 5.03 -13.52
N VAL A 292 -17.19 3.96 -13.82
CA VAL A 292 -16.07 3.97 -14.79
C VAL A 292 -16.55 4.33 -16.19
N ALA A 293 -17.67 3.76 -16.64
CA ALA A 293 -18.23 4.09 -17.96
C ALA A 293 -18.62 5.58 -18.09
N SER A 294 -19.27 6.12 -17.05
CA SER A 294 -19.63 7.54 -16.98
C SER A 294 -18.37 8.43 -16.99
N ALA A 295 -17.37 8.11 -16.18
CA ALA A 295 -16.14 8.87 -16.12
C ALA A 295 -15.36 8.83 -17.44
N ARG A 296 -15.26 7.67 -18.11
CA ARG A 296 -14.64 7.54 -19.43
C ARG A 296 -15.34 8.43 -20.49
N THR A 297 -16.66 8.53 -20.42
CA THR A 297 -17.42 9.42 -21.32
C THR A 297 -17.15 10.89 -21.01
N ARG A 298 -17.23 11.28 -19.73
CA ARG A 298 -17.05 12.68 -19.32
C ARG A 298 -15.64 13.20 -19.56
N PHE A 299 -14.64 12.35 -19.33
CA PHE A 299 -13.22 12.68 -19.41
C PHE A 299 -12.53 12.07 -20.64
N ALA A 300 -13.27 11.83 -21.72
CA ALA A 300 -12.76 11.15 -22.93
C ALA A 300 -11.55 11.84 -23.58
N GLN A 301 -11.37 13.15 -23.36
CA GLN A 301 -10.25 13.94 -23.86
C GLN A 301 -9.08 14.08 -22.87
N ALA A 302 -9.19 13.48 -21.67
CA ALA A 302 -8.13 13.56 -20.66
C ALA A 302 -7.00 12.56 -20.99
N GLU A 303 -5.91 13.07 -21.54
CA GLU A 303 -4.72 12.28 -21.80
C GLU A 303 -4.11 11.74 -20.48
N GLY A 304 -3.70 10.49 -20.50
CA GLY A 304 -3.06 9.85 -19.33
C GLY A 304 -4.02 9.36 -18.25
N LEU A 305 -5.35 9.56 -18.39
CA LEU A 305 -6.34 8.99 -17.46
C LEU A 305 -6.51 7.49 -17.71
N GLU A 306 -6.29 6.69 -16.65
CA GLU A 306 -6.66 5.28 -16.63
C GLU A 306 -7.56 5.00 -15.42
N LEU A 307 -8.60 4.19 -15.63
CA LEU A 307 -9.56 3.78 -14.60
C LEU A 307 -9.57 2.26 -14.50
N MET A 308 -9.40 1.74 -13.28
CA MET A 308 -9.39 0.31 -12.99
C MET A 308 -10.34 -0.01 -11.87
N VAL A 309 -11.23 -0.99 -12.09
CA VAL A 309 -12.04 -1.58 -11.01
C VAL A 309 -11.26 -2.75 -10.41
N CYS A 310 -11.16 -2.79 -9.08
CA CYS A 310 -10.56 -3.92 -8.39
C CYS A 310 -11.31 -4.25 -7.09
N ALA A 311 -11.22 -5.52 -6.67
CA ALA A 311 -11.65 -5.95 -5.36
C ALA A 311 -10.59 -5.67 -4.30
N ALA A 312 -10.99 -5.68 -3.04
CA ALA A 312 -10.04 -5.85 -1.96
C ALA A 312 -9.57 -7.31 -1.89
N ARG A 313 -8.36 -7.50 -1.41
CA ARG A 313 -7.77 -8.81 -1.18
C ARG A 313 -7.66 -9.07 0.33
N ASN A 314 -8.34 -10.12 0.79
CA ASN A 314 -8.37 -10.51 2.21
C ASN A 314 -7.27 -11.54 2.58
N GLU A 315 -6.27 -11.68 1.73
CA GLU A 315 -5.13 -12.55 1.92
C GLU A 315 -3.84 -11.80 1.63
N GLY A 316 -2.75 -12.22 2.25
CA GLY A 316 -1.42 -11.66 2.01
C GLY A 316 -0.76 -12.17 0.73
N ALA A 317 0.56 -12.14 0.74
CA ALA A 317 1.37 -12.63 -0.36
C ALA A 317 1.19 -14.13 -0.59
N GLN A 318 1.05 -14.52 -1.83
CA GLN A 318 0.93 -15.94 -2.23
C GLN A 318 2.30 -16.51 -2.59
N TRP A 319 2.50 -17.76 -2.20
CA TRP A 319 3.72 -18.52 -2.43
C TRP A 319 3.42 -19.79 -3.22
N THR A 320 4.28 -20.08 -4.18
CA THR A 320 4.21 -21.31 -4.96
C THR A 320 5.61 -21.90 -5.08
N GLU A 321 5.75 -23.17 -4.77
CA GLU A 321 6.96 -23.92 -5.09
C GLU A 321 6.97 -24.23 -6.58
N LEU A 322 8.11 -24.02 -7.23
CA LEU A 322 8.27 -24.28 -8.64
C LEU A 322 9.08 -25.58 -8.82
N PRO A 323 8.77 -26.37 -9.87
CA PRO A 323 9.59 -27.52 -10.20
C PRO A 323 11.05 -27.06 -10.47
N GLY A 324 12.00 -27.85 -9.99
CA GLY A 324 13.44 -27.62 -10.15
C GLY A 324 13.93 -27.83 -11.57
#